data_5c981cee1d5ef6fd8dfdea36d7d4acdb
#
_entry.id   5c981cee1d5ef6fd8dfdea36d7d4acdb
#
_cell.length_a   1.000
_cell.length_b   1.000
_cell.length_c   1.000
_cell.angle_alpha   90.00
_cell.angle_beta   90.00
_cell.angle_gamma   90.00
#
_symmetry.space_group_name_H-M   'P 1'
#
loop_
_entity.id
_entity.type
_entity.pdbx_description
1 polymer ?
#
loop_
_entity_poly.entity_id
_entity_poly.type
_entity_poly.pdbx_seq_one_letter_code
_entity_poly.pdbx_strand_id
1 'polypeptide(L)'
;ETVAAQAKAANIGMPEVGIFQSPQPNAFATGMNKNNALVAVSTGLLQAMTEKEVEAVLAHEVSHVANGDMITMGLLQGVLNTFVILFSRIIGMLIDRVVFKIQRGIGPGYWIGSIVAEIVLGIVAAMIASWFSRRREFRADAGGAELAGRDNMIAALQRLQGDQAPEELPGQLAAFGI
;
A
#
# COMPACT_ATOMS: atom_id res chain seq x y z
N GLU A 1 -14.31 17.78 -13.70
CA GLU A 1 -13.59 18.10 -14.96
C GLU A 1 -12.14 17.61 -14.88
N THR A 2 -11.39 17.89 -13.84
CA THR A 2 -9.97 17.53 -13.66
C THR A 2 -9.73 16.03 -13.81
N VAL A 3 -10.41 15.19 -13.02
CA VAL A 3 -10.26 13.72 -13.09
C VAL A 3 -10.60 13.17 -14.47
N ALA A 4 -11.58 13.77 -15.17
CA ALA A 4 -11.93 13.34 -16.52
C ALA A 4 -10.80 13.60 -17.53
N ALA A 5 -10.14 14.74 -17.44
CA ALA A 5 -8.98 15.07 -18.27
C ALA A 5 -7.80 14.13 -17.97
N GLN A 6 -7.52 13.88 -16.69
CA GLN A 6 -6.46 12.99 -16.23
C GLN A 6 -6.73 11.53 -16.64
N ALA A 7 -7.95 11.03 -16.47
CA ALA A 7 -8.34 9.67 -16.88
C ALA A 7 -8.17 9.46 -18.40
N LYS A 8 -8.55 10.45 -19.20
CA LYS A 8 -8.35 10.44 -20.64
C LYS A 8 -6.88 10.43 -21.01
N ALA A 9 -6.05 11.27 -20.36
CA ALA A 9 -4.61 11.32 -20.58
C ALA A 9 -3.92 10.01 -20.18
N ALA A 10 -4.35 9.38 -19.08
CA ALA A 10 -3.86 8.10 -18.58
C ALA A 10 -4.43 6.88 -19.35
N ASN A 11 -5.33 7.08 -20.32
CA ASN A 11 -5.99 6.03 -21.08
C ASN A 11 -6.69 4.97 -20.21
N ILE A 12 -7.49 5.45 -19.24
CA ILE A 12 -8.34 4.62 -18.37
C ILE A 12 -9.80 5.03 -18.50
N GLY A 13 -10.71 4.16 -18.06
CA GLY A 13 -12.12 4.52 -17.90
C GLY A 13 -12.27 5.67 -16.90
N MET A 14 -13.30 6.51 -17.07
CA MET A 14 -13.59 7.58 -16.11
C MET A 14 -13.92 6.98 -14.74
N PRO A 15 -13.09 7.23 -13.70
CA PRO A 15 -13.41 6.77 -12.35
C PRO A 15 -14.64 7.50 -11.79
N GLU A 16 -15.37 6.84 -10.91
CA GLU A 16 -16.31 7.55 -10.04
C GLU A 16 -15.53 8.52 -9.15
N VAL A 17 -16.08 9.69 -8.88
CA VAL A 17 -15.44 10.69 -8.01
C VAL A 17 -16.31 10.91 -6.79
N GLY A 18 -15.74 10.68 -5.61
CA GLY A 18 -16.40 10.84 -4.33
C GLY A 18 -15.75 11.89 -3.44
N ILE A 19 -16.55 12.53 -2.60
CA ILE A 19 -16.07 13.39 -1.50
C ILE A 19 -16.58 12.79 -0.21
N PHE A 20 -15.68 12.59 0.76
CA PHE A 20 -16.06 12.07 2.08
C PHE A 20 -15.71 13.06 3.19
N GLN A 21 -16.52 13.02 4.24
CA GLN A 21 -16.36 13.91 5.39
C GLN A 21 -15.23 13.41 6.30
N SER A 22 -14.13 14.14 6.30
CA SER A 22 -12.99 13.93 7.21
C SER A 22 -12.21 15.22 7.36
N PRO A 23 -11.86 15.63 8.58
CA PRO A 23 -11.01 16.81 8.80
C PRO A 23 -9.57 16.59 8.38
N GLN A 24 -9.11 15.34 8.34
CA GLN A 24 -7.75 15.00 7.92
C GLN A 24 -7.61 15.05 6.40
N PRO A 25 -6.56 15.71 5.85
CA PRO A 25 -6.26 15.68 4.44
C PRO A 25 -5.99 14.24 3.98
N ASN A 26 -6.84 13.72 3.11
CA ASN A 26 -6.71 12.36 2.61
C ASN A 26 -7.35 12.21 1.22
N ALA A 27 -6.76 11.35 0.38
CA ALA A 27 -7.34 10.89 -0.86
C ALA A 27 -7.01 9.41 -1.04
N PHE A 28 -7.84 8.69 -1.78
CA PHE A 28 -7.56 7.30 -2.11
C PHE A 28 -8.26 6.91 -3.41
N ALA A 29 -7.66 5.93 -4.10
CA ALA A 29 -8.30 5.24 -5.19
C ALA A 29 -8.57 3.77 -4.82
N THR A 30 -9.72 3.26 -5.25
CA THR A 30 -10.10 1.85 -5.10
C THR A 30 -10.86 1.37 -6.33
N GLY A 31 -10.92 0.07 -6.51
CA GLY A 31 -11.66 -0.53 -7.64
C GLY A 31 -11.09 -1.88 -8.05
N MET A 32 -11.83 -2.57 -8.90
CA MET A 32 -11.46 -3.91 -9.37
C MET A 32 -10.57 -3.90 -10.61
N ASN A 33 -10.56 -2.80 -11.36
CA ASN A 33 -9.74 -2.63 -12.55
C ASN A 33 -9.70 -1.15 -12.97
N LYS A 34 -8.84 -0.82 -13.94
CA LYS A 34 -8.64 0.55 -14.44
C LYS A 34 -9.86 1.22 -15.08
N ASN A 35 -10.90 0.44 -15.43
CA ASN A 35 -12.12 0.95 -16.02
C ASN A 35 -13.32 0.92 -15.06
N ASN A 36 -13.11 0.43 -13.84
CA ASN A 36 -14.10 0.40 -12.78
C ASN A 36 -13.42 0.75 -11.46
N ALA A 37 -13.17 2.02 -11.25
CA ALA A 37 -12.47 2.58 -10.13
C ALA A 37 -13.24 3.76 -9.52
N LEU A 38 -12.98 4.02 -8.25
CA LEU A 38 -13.44 5.18 -7.49
C LEU A 38 -12.20 5.95 -7.02
N VAL A 39 -12.21 7.26 -7.21
CA VAL A 39 -11.24 8.19 -6.60
C VAL A 39 -12.01 9.06 -5.62
N ALA A 40 -11.60 9.06 -4.36
CA ALA A 40 -12.27 9.81 -3.31
C ALA A 40 -11.30 10.75 -2.60
N VAL A 41 -11.79 11.94 -2.25
CA VAL A 41 -11.04 12.96 -1.52
C VAL A 41 -11.78 13.41 -0.28
N SER A 42 -11.05 13.74 0.78
CA SER A 42 -11.62 14.25 2.01
C SER A 42 -11.94 15.74 1.93
N THR A 43 -12.93 16.18 2.72
CA THR A 43 -13.19 17.60 2.90
C THR A 43 -12.00 18.34 3.49
N GLY A 44 -11.21 17.71 4.36
CA GLY A 44 -9.99 18.27 4.93
C GLY A 44 -8.93 18.55 3.87
N LEU A 45 -8.74 17.65 2.90
CA LEU A 45 -7.81 17.86 1.79
C LEU A 45 -8.23 19.06 0.92
N LEU A 46 -9.52 19.16 0.60
CA LEU A 46 -10.05 20.28 -0.20
C LEU A 46 -9.94 21.63 0.52
N GLN A 47 -9.92 21.65 1.86
CA GLN A 47 -9.74 22.85 2.67
C GLN A 47 -8.28 23.23 2.89
N ALA A 48 -7.39 22.24 3.00
CA ALA A 48 -5.98 22.45 3.31
C ALA A 48 -5.12 22.79 2.08
N MET A 49 -5.57 22.40 0.87
CA MET A 49 -4.79 22.46 -0.36
C MET A 49 -5.37 23.46 -1.37
N THR A 50 -4.49 24.03 -2.18
CA THR A 50 -4.89 24.82 -3.35
C THR A 50 -5.43 23.90 -4.44
N GLU A 51 -6.18 24.45 -5.39
CA GLU A 51 -6.74 23.71 -6.51
C GLU A 51 -5.67 22.92 -7.30
N LYS A 52 -4.49 23.50 -7.51
CA LYS A 52 -3.37 22.86 -8.21
C LYS A 52 -2.74 21.70 -7.41
N GLU A 53 -2.65 21.83 -6.10
CA GLU A 53 -2.18 20.77 -5.23
C GLU A 53 -3.19 19.62 -5.18
N VAL A 54 -4.49 19.92 -5.09
CA VAL A 54 -5.57 18.92 -5.20
C VAL A 54 -5.52 18.20 -6.56
N GLU A 55 -5.31 18.94 -7.65
CA GLU A 55 -5.15 18.36 -8.98
C GLU A 55 -3.97 17.39 -9.04
N ALA A 56 -2.85 17.72 -8.39
CA ALA A 56 -1.69 16.84 -8.34
C ALA A 56 -1.94 15.57 -7.50
N VAL A 57 -2.63 15.68 -6.36
CA VAL A 57 -3.04 14.52 -5.55
C VAL A 57 -3.99 13.62 -6.33
N LEU A 58 -4.98 14.20 -7.02
CA LEU A 58 -5.88 13.42 -7.88
C LEU A 58 -5.14 12.72 -9.01
N ALA A 59 -4.15 13.37 -9.62
CA ALA A 59 -3.30 12.78 -10.65
C ALA A 59 -2.47 11.60 -10.13
N HIS A 60 -1.98 11.69 -8.90
CA HIS A 60 -1.31 10.59 -8.21
C HIS A 60 -2.26 9.38 -8.05
N GLU A 61 -3.47 9.61 -7.55
CA GLU A 61 -4.48 8.54 -7.40
C GLU A 61 -4.90 7.93 -8.74
N VAL A 62 -5.11 8.76 -9.77
CA VAL A 62 -5.39 8.30 -11.14
C VAL A 62 -4.23 7.47 -11.69
N SER A 63 -2.98 7.79 -11.36
CA SER A 63 -1.81 7.00 -11.75
C SER A 63 -1.79 5.63 -11.10
N HIS A 64 -2.21 5.50 -9.83
CA HIS A 64 -2.40 4.20 -9.18
C HIS A 64 -3.45 3.34 -9.90
N VAL A 65 -4.57 3.96 -10.32
CA VAL A 65 -5.59 3.29 -11.11
C VAL A 65 -5.03 2.80 -12.46
N ALA A 66 -4.32 3.66 -13.17
CA ALA A 66 -3.73 3.36 -14.47
C ALA A 66 -2.69 2.23 -14.40
N ASN A 67 -1.90 2.20 -13.33
CA ASN A 67 -0.90 1.16 -13.06
C ASN A 67 -1.50 -0.18 -12.59
N GLY A 68 -2.79 -0.23 -12.22
CA GLY A 68 -3.44 -1.40 -11.65
C GLY A 68 -2.94 -1.75 -10.23
N ASP A 69 -2.46 -0.76 -9.50
CA ASP A 69 -1.81 -0.93 -8.20
C ASP A 69 -2.76 -1.49 -7.13
N MET A 70 -4.05 -1.24 -7.25
CA MET A 70 -5.09 -1.72 -6.33
C MET A 70 -5.14 -3.25 -6.24
N ILE A 71 -4.98 -3.94 -7.37
CA ILE A 71 -5.02 -5.41 -7.43
C ILE A 71 -3.64 -5.99 -7.14
N THR A 72 -2.60 -5.36 -7.65
CA THR A 72 -1.23 -5.90 -7.62
C THR A 72 -0.73 -6.09 -6.19
N MET A 73 -1.03 -5.17 -5.27
CA MET A 73 -0.63 -5.31 -3.86
C MET A 73 -1.37 -6.45 -3.16
N GLY A 74 -2.67 -6.60 -3.39
CA GLY A 74 -3.45 -7.72 -2.82
C GLY A 74 -2.94 -9.08 -3.31
N LEU A 75 -2.65 -9.20 -4.60
CA LEU A 75 -2.09 -10.42 -5.18
C LEU A 75 -0.70 -10.72 -4.63
N LEU A 76 0.18 -9.72 -4.57
CA LEU A 76 1.52 -9.88 -4.01
C LEU A 76 1.46 -10.38 -2.56
N GLN A 77 0.62 -9.75 -1.73
CA GLN A 77 0.43 -10.14 -0.33
C GLN A 77 -0.07 -11.59 -0.22
N GLY A 78 -1.07 -11.99 -1.03
CA GLY A 78 -1.60 -13.34 -1.05
C GLY A 78 -0.54 -14.38 -1.45
N VAL A 79 0.26 -14.09 -2.47
CA VAL A 79 1.36 -14.94 -2.93
C VAL A 79 2.43 -15.07 -1.83
N LEU A 80 2.88 -13.94 -1.27
CA LEU A 80 3.90 -13.96 -0.20
C LEU A 80 3.42 -14.76 1.02
N ASN A 81 2.19 -14.54 1.48
CA ASN A 81 1.62 -15.27 2.62
C ASN A 81 1.55 -16.77 2.34
N THR A 82 1.16 -17.15 1.12
CA THR A 82 1.13 -18.57 0.71
C THR A 82 2.51 -19.21 0.79
N PHE A 83 3.54 -18.52 0.30
CA PHE A 83 4.92 -19.03 0.38
C PHE A 83 5.44 -19.09 1.82
N VAL A 84 5.16 -18.09 2.65
CA VAL A 84 5.53 -18.08 4.08
C VAL A 84 4.94 -19.29 4.77
N ILE A 85 3.64 -19.54 4.62
CA ILE A 85 2.95 -20.69 5.24
C ILE A 85 3.52 -22.01 4.70
N LEU A 86 3.64 -22.14 3.39
CA LEU A 86 4.13 -23.39 2.78
C LEU A 86 5.54 -23.74 3.24
N PHE A 87 6.48 -22.81 3.14
CA PHE A 87 7.87 -23.06 3.50
C PHE A 87 8.05 -23.22 5.01
N SER A 88 7.31 -22.50 5.84
CA SER A 88 7.36 -22.71 7.30
C SER A 88 6.96 -24.14 7.68
N ARG A 89 5.94 -24.71 7.04
CA ARG A 89 5.50 -26.08 7.27
C ARG A 89 6.53 -27.11 6.79
N ILE A 90 7.15 -26.89 5.63
CA ILE A 90 8.22 -27.74 5.11
C ILE A 90 9.42 -27.73 6.06
N ILE A 91 9.86 -26.56 6.50
CA ILE A 91 10.98 -26.41 7.44
C ILE A 91 10.66 -27.11 8.76
N GLY A 92 9.47 -26.93 9.32
CA GLY A 92 9.03 -27.62 10.53
C GLY A 92 9.08 -29.15 10.39
N MET A 93 8.61 -29.70 9.26
CA MET A 93 8.69 -31.13 8.98
C MET A 93 10.14 -31.62 8.86
N LEU A 94 11.01 -30.84 8.22
CA LEU A 94 12.44 -31.19 8.09
C LEU A 94 13.13 -31.23 9.46
N ILE A 95 12.84 -30.26 10.32
CA ILE A 95 13.39 -30.21 11.69
C ILE A 95 12.93 -31.44 12.49
N ASP A 96 11.66 -31.80 12.42
CA ASP A 96 11.14 -33.00 13.11
C ASP A 96 11.87 -34.27 12.65
N ARG A 97 12.05 -34.43 11.34
CA ARG A 97 12.64 -35.64 10.75
C ARG A 97 14.15 -35.71 10.94
N VAL A 98 14.87 -34.62 10.78
CA VAL A 98 16.33 -34.59 10.75
C VAL A 98 16.92 -34.44 12.16
N VAL A 99 16.36 -33.48 12.95
CA VAL A 99 16.89 -33.17 14.28
C VAL A 99 16.27 -34.07 15.33
N PHE A 100 14.95 -34.16 15.37
CA PHE A 100 14.23 -34.98 16.38
C PHE A 100 14.05 -36.44 15.98
N LYS A 101 14.39 -36.83 14.74
CA LYS A 101 14.29 -38.20 14.21
C LYS A 101 12.91 -38.83 14.35
N ILE A 102 11.87 -38.02 14.36
CA ILE A 102 10.47 -38.45 14.45
C ILE A 102 10.02 -38.90 13.06
N GLN A 103 9.82 -40.23 12.90
CA GLN A 103 9.45 -40.83 11.61
C GLN A 103 7.93 -40.94 11.40
N ARG A 104 7.15 -40.89 12.45
CA ARG A 104 5.68 -40.99 12.39
C ARG A 104 5.02 -39.87 13.24
N GLY A 105 4.02 -39.22 12.67
CA GLY A 105 3.31 -38.17 13.34
C GLY A 105 4.00 -36.79 13.25
N ILE A 106 3.52 -35.87 14.05
CA ILE A 106 4.00 -34.48 14.16
C ILE A 106 4.54 -34.33 15.58
N GLY A 107 5.81 -33.99 15.68
CA GLY A 107 6.50 -33.80 16.95
C GLY A 107 6.65 -32.32 17.33
N PRO A 108 7.27 -32.05 18.49
CA PRO A 108 7.49 -30.68 18.95
C PRO A 108 8.39 -29.85 18.02
N GLY A 109 9.33 -30.50 17.29
CA GLY A 109 10.21 -29.84 16.32
C GLY A 109 9.43 -29.22 15.16
N TYR A 110 8.35 -29.86 14.72
CA TYR A 110 7.47 -29.29 13.71
C TYR A 110 6.82 -27.99 14.16
N TRP A 111 6.26 -27.98 15.35
CA TRP A 111 5.57 -26.78 15.85
C TRP A 111 6.53 -25.62 16.09
N ILE A 112 7.61 -25.86 16.81
CA ILE A 112 8.62 -24.84 17.12
C ILE A 112 9.29 -24.39 15.81
N GLY A 113 9.72 -25.33 14.97
CA GLY A 113 10.38 -25.03 13.72
C GLY A 113 9.48 -24.26 12.74
N SER A 114 8.20 -24.62 12.64
CA SER A 114 7.26 -23.89 11.79
C SER A 114 7.04 -22.46 12.27
N ILE A 115 6.87 -22.24 13.58
CA ILE A 115 6.66 -20.90 14.14
C ILE A 115 7.89 -20.02 13.91
N VAL A 116 9.09 -20.54 14.22
CA VAL A 116 10.34 -19.77 14.01
C VAL A 116 10.53 -19.44 12.53
N ALA A 117 10.32 -20.43 11.65
CA ALA A 117 10.42 -20.23 10.21
C ALA A 117 9.37 -19.22 9.70
N GLU A 118 8.13 -19.25 10.21
CA GLU A 118 7.07 -18.33 9.85
C GLU A 118 7.41 -16.88 10.23
N ILE A 119 8.00 -16.67 11.40
CA ILE A 119 8.47 -15.33 11.82
C ILE A 119 9.60 -14.84 10.88
N VAL A 120 10.62 -15.66 10.63
CA VAL A 120 11.75 -15.26 9.79
C VAL A 120 11.32 -15.00 8.35
N LEU A 121 10.54 -15.91 7.77
CA LEU A 121 10.02 -15.74 6.41
C LEU A 121 9.04 -14.59 6.32
N GLY A 122 8.25 -14.33 7.37
CA GLY A 122 7.35 -13.18 7.47
C GLY A 122 8.10 -11.84 7.42
N ILE A 123 9.25 -11.73 8.10
CA ILE A 123 10.10 -10.54 8.01
C ILE A 123 10.61 -10.33 6.58
N VAL A 124 11.06 -11.40 5.91
CA VAL A 124 11.51 -11.32 4.51
C VAL A 124 10.35 -10.91 3.60
N ALA A 125 9.18 -11.49 3.78
CA ALA A 125 7.98 -11.14 3.02
C ALA A 125 7.59 -9.67 3.23
N ALA A 126 7.66 -9.16 4.46
CA ALA A 126 7.41 -7.75 4.77
C ALA A 126 8.40 -6.80 4.09
N MET A 127 9.70 -7.17 4.03
CA MET A 127 10.71 -6.38 3.30
C MET A 127 10.41 -6.33 1.80
N ILE A 128 10.02 -7.45 1.20
CA ILE A 128 9.64 -7.52 -0.22
C ILE A 128 8.41 -6.65 -0.49
N ALA A 129 7.37 -6.79 0.35
CA ALA A 129 6.14 -5.99 0.24
C ALA A 129 6.42 -4.49 0.38
N SER A 130 7.26 -4.08 1.34
CA SER A 130 7.68 -2.68 1.54
C SER A 130 8.48 -2.14 0.36
N TRP A 131 9.41 -2.93 -0.19
CA TRP A 131 10.17 -2.53 -1.38
C TRP A 131 9.24 -2.33 -2.58
N PHE A 132 8.31 -3.25 -2.80
CA PHE A 132 7.34 -3.16 -3.88
C PHE A 132 6.39 -1.96 -3.68
N SER A 133 5.91 -1.72 -2.45
CA SER A 133 5.08 -0.56 -2.12
C SER A 133 5.79 0.75 -2.47
N ARG A 134 7.03 0.95 -2.01
CA ARG A 134 7.82 2.15 -2.36
C ARG A 134 8.00 2.34 -3.86
N ARG A 135 8.27 1.25 -4.59
CA ARG A 135 8.42 1.32 -6.05
C ARG A 135 7.12 1.71 -6.75
N ARG A 136 6.00 1.30 -6.20
CA ARG A 136 4.66 1.68 -6.66
C ARG A 136 4.41 3.17 -6.45
N GLU A 137 4.72 3.69 -5.27
CA GLU A 137 4.59 5.13 -4.96
C GLU A 137 5.45 5.99 -5.92
N PHE A 138 6.70 5.63 -6.15
CA PHE A 138 7.55 6.36 -7.10
C PHE A 138 6.98 6.37 -8.53
N ARG A 139 6.29 5.30 -8.95
CA ARG A 139 5.63 5.29 -10.27
C ARG A 139 4.39 6.18 -10.27
N ALA A 140 3.63 6.18 -9.18
CA ALA A 140 2.46 7.04 -9.05
C ALA A 140 2.84 8.52 -9.00
N ASP A 141 3.90 8.87 -8.26
CA ASP A 141 4.45 10.23 -8.24
C ASP A 141 4.91 10.68 -9.62
N ALA A 142 5.63 9.82 -10.35
CA ALA A 142 6.09 10.13 -11.70
C ALA A 142 4.89 10.32 -12.66
N GLY A 143 3.89 9.43 -12.62
CA GLY A 143 2.70 9.55 -13.44
C GLY A 143 1.83 10.75 -13.05
N GLY A 144 1.69 11.04 -11.75
CA GLY A 144 1.01 12.23 -11.26
C GLY A 144 1.70 13.52 -11.73
N ALA A 145 3.03 13.55 -11.69
CA ALA A 145 3.83 14.68 -12.20
C ALA A 145 3.68 14.86 -13.72
N GLU A 146 3.50 13.78 -14.48
CA GLU A 146 3.22 13.83 -15.91
C GLU A 146 1.83 14.39 -16.21
N LEU A 147 0.82 14.02 -15.40
CA LEU A 147 -0.57 14.43 -15.59
C LEU A 147 -0.88 15.84 -15.09
N ALA A 148 -0.32 16.25 -13.95
CA ALA A 148 -0.64 17.53 -13.29
C ALA A 148 0.52 18.55 -13.31
N GLY A 149 1.69 18.15 -13.80
CA GLY A 149 2.90 18.98 -13.79
C GLY A 149 3.77 18.74 -12.55
N ARG A 150 5.08 18.73 -12.78
CA ARG A 150 6.08 18.42 -11.74
C ARG A 150 6.04 19.39 -10.55
N ASP A 151 5.91 20.68 -10.81
CA ASP A 151 5.94 21.70 -9.76
C ASP A 151 4.71 21.59 -8.84
N ASN A 152 3.53 21.29 -9.41
CA ASN A 152 2.31 21.07 -8.65
C ASN A 152 2.41 19.81 -7.78
N MET A 153 3.03 18.72 -8.30
CA MET A 153 3.27 17.50 -7.54
C MET A 153 4.24 17.75 -6.38
N ILE A 154 5.33 18.48 -6.59
CA ILE A 154 6.27 18.84 -5.52
C ILE A 154 5.57 19.67 -4.44
N ALA A 155 4.76 20.67 -4.83
CA ALA A 155 4.02 21.50 -3.88
C ALA A 155 3.02 20.68 -3.05
N ALA A 156 2.29 19.76 -3.69
CA ALA A 156 1.34 18.88 -3.00
C ALA A 156 2.06 17.95 -1.99
N LEU A 157 3.19 17.33 -2.38
CA LEU A 157 3.98 16.48 -1.49
C LEU A 157 4.55 17.26 -0.30
N GLN A 158 5.05 18.47 -0.53
CA GLN A 158 5.55 19.34 0.56
C GLN A 158 4.44 19.72 1.54
N ARG A 159 3.23 20.00 1.03
CA ARG A 159 2.08 20.30 1.87
C ARG A 159 1.69 19.11 2.74
N LEU A 160 1.57 17.92 2.15
CA LEU A 160 1.26 16.68 2.88
C LEU A 160 2.31 16.34 3.94
N GLN A 161 3.59 16.58 3.68
CA GLN A 161 4.66 16.37 4.67
C GLN A 161 4.59 17.39 5.81
N GLY A 162 4.21 18.63 5.53
CA GLY A 162 4.07 19.69 6.54
C GLY A 162 2.88 19.45 7.49
N ASP A 163 1.80 18.89 6.98
CA ASP A 163 0.60 18.57 7.77
C ASP A 163 0.74 17.24 8.56
N GLN A 164 1.72 16.42 8.24
CA GLN A 164 2.10 15.20 8.98
C GLN A 164 3.11 15.47 10.12
N ALA A 165 3.26 16.71 10.58
CA ALA A 165 3.95 16.94 11.87
C ALA A 165 3.28 16.07 12.94
N PRO A 166 4.02 15.26 13.71
CA PRO A 166 3.42 14.27 14.59
C PRO A 166 2.53 14.99 15.61
N GLU A 167 1.22 14.80 15.48
CA GLU A 167 0.34 14.98 16.62
C GLU A 167 0.89 14.02 17.68
N GLU A 168 1.39 14.54 18.80
CA GLU A 168 1.91 13.72 19.90
C GLU A 168 0.82 12.69 20.24
N LEU A 169 1.06 11.44 19.88
CA LEU A 169 0.17 10.35 20.24
C LEU A 169 -0.07 10.43 21.75
N PRO A 170 -1.33 10.40 22.24
CA PRO A 170 -1.61 10.37 23.66
C PRO A 170 -0.71 9.31 24.32
N GLY A 171 -0.01 9.67 25.41
CA GLY A 171 1.12 8.93 25.98
C GLY A 171 0.93 7.42 26.21
N GLN A 172 -0.32 6.92 26.11
CA GLN A 172 -0.62 5.49 26.17
C GLN A 172 -0.44 4.77 24.83
N LEU A 173 -0.43 5.48 23.71
CA LEU A 173 -0.22 4.92 22.36
C LEU A 173 1.19 5.14 21.83
N ALA A 174 1.97 6.03 22.44
CA ALA A 174 3.38 6.27 22.08
C ALA A 174 4.27 5.02 22.23
N ALA A 175 3.86 4.04 23.07
CA ALA A 175 4.57 2.78 23.26
C ALA A 175 4.37 1.78 22.10
N PHE A 176 3.42 2.02 21.18
CA PHE A 176 3.12 1.16 20.04
C PHE A 176 3.48 1.81 18.68
N GLY A 177 4.01 3.03 18.70
CA GLY A 177 4.53 3.69 17.52
C GLY A 177 5.89 3.14 17.15
N ILE A 178 5.95 2.31 16.12
CA ILE A 178 7.19 1.93 15.42
C ILE A 178 7.37 2.84 14.22
#